data_3dad3e6bb1b1d689b54c4b15438c06e5
#
_entry.id   3dad3e6bb1b1d689b54c4b15438c06e5
#
_cell.length_a   1.000
_cell.length_b   1.000
_cell.length_c   1.000
_cell.angle_alpha   90.00
_cell.angle_beta   90.00
_cell.angle_gamma   90.00
#
_symmetry.space_group_name_H-M   'P 1'
#
loop_
_entity.id
_entity.type
_entity.pdbx_description
1 polymer ?
#
loop_
_entity_poly.entity_id
_entity_poly.type
_entity_poly.pdbx_seq_one_letter_code
_entity_poly.pdbx_strand_id
1 'polypeptide(L)'
;MKKIISLISALVISVVSFTGVSNADSKKPIVIPTHNWSSQIVMAYVIGGIFESMGNNVKYVNADSQAVYESIRIGDVTVSHEVWESAFGKSFTTALDKGGLLDWGDHEARTLEDMGYPNWVADKGLCPGLPDWTALKNPDCAKNFTTPDSPDGKGRMLEGPQSWHGDLIPQRVDALGLGDLWWVKFAGSADALWAELSAAEKEGRGTIIFNWTPNFTDGAGFTFIDFPPYTAGCRPEDGGDGKCGSPDGYLKKAVHEDFPKTHPDAAAAFKKMSFSTSQIGAMAALVDVDKMTHEDAAKKWLADNESVWKAFLN
;
A
#
# COMPACT_ATOMS: atom_id res chain seq x y z
N MET A 1 -4.18 -1.19 86.39
CA MET A 1 -4.29 -0.52 85.08
C MET A 1 -3.23 -1.03 84.20
N LYS A 2 -3.55 -2.01 83.32
CA LYS A 2 -2.59 -2.63 82.37
C LYS A 2 -2.83 -2.02 80.96
N LYS A 3 -1.81 -1.33 80.45
CA LYS A 3 -1.84 -0.82 79.07
C LYS A 3 -1.45 -1.94 78.13
N ILE A 4 -2.38 -2.26 77.20
CA ILE A 4 -2.15 -3.19 76.11
C ILE A 4 -1.61 -2.34 74.92
N ILE A 5 -0.36 -2.60 74.47
CA ILE A 5 0.24 -2.00 73.29
C ILE A 5 -0.01 -2.99 72.17
N SER A 6 -0.83 -2.56 71.21
CA SER A 6 -1.11 -3.33 69.98
C SER A 6 -0.07 -2.99 68.93
N LEU A 7 0.80 -3.94 68.57
CA LEU A 7 1.72 -3.83 67.43
C LEU A 7 0.96 -4.16 66.15
N ILE A 8 0.79 -3.18 65.31
CA ILE A 8 0.32 -3.37 63.93
C ILE A 8 1.55 -3.55 63.05
N SER A 9 1.80 -4.80 62.63
CA SER A 9 2.84 -5.12 61.60
C SER A 9 2.27 -4.77 60.23
N ALA A 10 2.74 -3.70 59.63
CA ALA A 10 2.47 -3.36 58.26
C ALA A 10 3.32 -4.26 57.31
N LEU A 11 2.66 -5.17 56.62
CA LEU A 11 3.27 -5.99 55.56
C LEU A 11 3.39 -5.14 54.31
N VAL A 12 4.59 -4.63 54.03
CA VAL A 12 4.91 -3.95 52.74
C VAL A 12 5.09 -5.00 51.68
N ILE A 13 4.08 -5.22 50.83
CA ILE A 13 4.20 -6.02 49.61
C ILE A 13 4.91 -5.15 48.59
N SER A 14 6.20 -5.38 48.38
CA SER A 14 6.96 -4.80 47.27
C SER A 14 6.53 -5.47 45.99
N VAL A 15 5.68 -4.79 45.21
CA VAL A 15 5.40 -5.17 43.79
C VAL A 15 6.67 -4.85 43.00
N VAL A 16 7.49 -5.86 42.77
CA VAL A 16 8.58 -5.78 41.79
C VAL A 16 7.97 -5.80 40.41
N SER A 17 7.70 -4.61 39.86
CA SER A 17 7.40 -4.48 38.45
C SER A 17 8.65 -4.86 37.65
N PHE A 18 8.69 -6.08 37.12
CA PHE A 18 9.65 -6.43 36.07
C PHE A 18 9.28 -5.62 34.82
N THR A 19 9.84 -4.41 34.71
CA THR A 19 9.98 -3.78 33.39
C THR A 19 11.06 -4.56 32.69
N GLY A 20 10.67 -5.52 31.87
CA GLY A 20 11.56 -6.20 30.96
C GLY A 20 12.19 -5.14 30.06
N VAL A 21 13.48 -4.85 30.30
CA VAL A 21 14.25 -4.03 29.37
C VAL A 21 14.38 -4.88 28.11
N SER A 22 13.61 -4.55 27.07
CA SER A 22 13.82 -5.11 25.74
C SER A 22 15.21 -4.65 25.28
N ASN A 23 16.14 -5.59 25.16
CA ASN A 23 17.44 -5.28 24.59
C ASN A 23 17.34 -5.32 23.07
N ALA A 24 17.82 -4.27 22.43
CA ALA A 24 17.95 -4.25 20.98
C ALA A 24 18.84 -5.42 20.49
N ASP A 25 18.43 -6.07 19.40
CA ASP A 25 19.20 -7.11 18.73
C ASP A 25 20.55 -6.58 18.23
N SER A 26 20.58 -5.32 17.82
CA SER A 26 21.72 -4.68 17.19
C SER A 26 21.74 -3.17 17.43
N LYS A 27 22.93 -2.58 17.39
CA LYS A 27 23.11 -1.12 17.37
C LYS A 27 22.89 -0.51 15.97
N LYS A 28 22.92 -1.34 14.91
CA LYS A 28 22.63 -0.89 13.55
C LYS A 28 21.16 -0.54 13.43
N PRO A 29 20.80 0.51 12.70
CA PRO A 29 19.39 0.82 12.49
C PRO A 29 18.74 -0.19 11.51
N ILE A 30 17.47 -0.50 11.75
CA ILE A 30 16.61 -1.12 10.76
C ILE A 30 16.15 -0.03 9.82
N VAL A 31 16.54 -0.09 8.54
CA VAL A 31 16.20 0.91 7.53
C VAL A 31 14.92 0.49 6.82
N ILE A 32 13.88 1.33 6.92
CA ILE A 32 12.54 1.09 6.36
C ILE A 32 12.30 2.12 5.25
N PRO A 33 11.85 1.71 4.05
CA PRO A 33 11.56 2.65 2.97
C PRO A 33 10.21 3.33 3.19
N THR A 34 10.12 4.59 2.78
CA THR A 34 8.86 5.29 2.56
C THR A 34 8.72 5.60 1.08
N HIS A 35 7.53 5.34 0.52
CA HIS A 35 7.19 5.65 -0.87
C HIS A 35 6.34 6.92 -0.95
N ASN A 36 5.39 6.99 -1.88
CA ASN A 36 4.60 8.18 -2.13
C ASN A 36 3.07 7.94 -2.10
N TRP A 37 2.63 6.97 -1.27
CA TRP A 37 1.21 6.75 -0.97
C TRP A 37 0.99 6.44 0.52
N SER A 38 -0.18 6.82 1.02
CA SER A 38 -0.44 6.94 2.47
C SER A 38 -0.39 5.59 3.21
N SER A 39 -0.96 4.51 2.66
CA SER A 39 -0.97 3.21 3.34
C SER A 39 0.44 2.73 3.65
N GLN A 40 1.32 2.83 2.67
CA GLN A 40 2.71 2.39 2.80
C GLN A 40 3.48 3.24 3.83
N ILE A 41 3.32 4.56 3.79
CA ILE A 41 4.05 5.43 4.72
C ILE A 41 3.57 5.22 6.16
N VAL A 42 2.25 5.15 6.38
CA VAL A 42 1.70 4.87 7.73
C VAL A 42 2.15 3.51 8.22
N MET A 43 2.09 2.47 7.38
CA MET A 43 2.53 1.13 7.75
C MET A 43 4.05 1.08 8.02
N ALA A 44 4.87 1.86 7.32
CA ALA A 44 6.30 2.00 7.62
C ALA A 44 6.52 2.50 9.05
N TYR A 45 5.79 3.55 9.46
CA TYR A 45 5.86 4.08 10.83
C TYR A 45 5.26 3.14 11.88
N VAL A 46 4.20 2.39 11.55
CA VAL A 46 3.65 1.36 12.44
C VAL A 46 4.68 0.27 12.70
N ILE A 47 5.28 -0.28 11.66
CA ILE A 47 6.30 -1.35 11.76
C ILE A 47 7.55 -0.83 12.48
N GLY A 48 7.97 0.39 12.15
CA GLY A 48 9.07 1.04 12.85
C GLY A 48 8.80 1.20 14.34
N GLY A 49 7.60 1.67 14.72
CA GLY A 49 7.19 1.78 16.13
C GLY A 49 7.18 0.44 16.85
N ILE A 50 6.81 -0.66 16.15
CA ILE A 50 6.91 -2.01 16.72
C ILE A 50 8.38 -2.39 16.97
N PHE A 51 9.27 -2.15 16.01
CA PHE A 51 10.72 -2.41 16.20
C PHE A 51 11.33 -1.54 17.30
N GLU A 52 10.92 -0.27 17.41
CA GLU A 52 11.36 0.62 18.49
C GLU A 52 10.86 0.13 19.86
N SER A 53 9.64 -0.44 19.95
CA SER A 53 9.13 -1.05 21.18
C SER A 53 9.94 -2.26 21.65
N MET A 54 10.66 -2.92 20.70
CA MET A 54 11.61 -3.99 20.95
C MET A 54 13.02 -3.46 21.31
N GLY A 55 13.23 -2.13 21.33
CA GLY A 55 14.49 -1.49 21.64
C GLY A 55 15.40 -1.27 20.42
N ASN A 56 14.97 -1.60 19.21
CA ASN A 56 15.76 -1.43 18.00
C ASN A 56 15.78 0.04 17.54
N ASN A 57 16.91 0.46 16.94
CA ASN A 57 16.97 1.73 16.23
C ASN A 57 16.31 1.61 14.86
N VAL A 58 15.52 2.60 14.47
CA VAL A 58 14.85 2.65 13.18
C VAL A 58 15.28 3.89 12.40
N LYS A 59 15.40 3.75 11.09
CA LYS A 59 15.64 4.85 10.16
C LYS A 59 14.70 4.73 8.96
N TYR A 60 14.08 5.83 8.59
CA TYR A 60 13.25 5.91 7.40
C TYR A 60 14.03 6.55 6.25
N VAL A 61 13.85 6.03 5.04
CA VAL A 61 14.45 6.57 3.81
C VAL A 61 13.41 6.64 2.72
N ASN A 62 13.37 7.76 2.00
CA ASN A 62 12.53 7.85 0.82
C ASN A 62 13.16 7.00 -0.30
N ALA A 63 12.36 6.15 -0.92
CA ALA A 63 12.78 5.26 -2.00
C ALA A 63 11.69 5.16 -3.07
N ASP A 64 12.12 5.07 -4.33
CA ASP A 64 11.22 4.72 -5.42
C ASP A 64 10.73 3.27 -5.28
N SER A 65 9.46 3.03 -5.62
CA SER A 65 8.79 1.74 -5.41
C SER A 65 9.37 0.57 -6.22
N GLN A 66 10.03 0.83 -7.34
CA GLN A 66 10.72 -0.22 -8.11
C GLN A 66 12.22 -0.33 -7.75
N ALA A 67 12.88 0.81 -7.54
CA ALA A 67 14.30 0.84 -7.20
C ALA A 67 14.60 0.30 -5.80
N VAL A 68 13.59 0.26 -4.91
CA VAL A 68 13.73 -0.22 -3.52
C VAL A 68 14.25 -1.65 -3.43
N TYR A 69 13.90 -2.53 -4.38
CA TYR A 69 14.34 -3.94 -4.33
C TYR A 69 15.85 -4.07 -4.53
N GLU A 70 16.43 -3.26 -5.41
CA GLU A 70 17.90 -3.20 -5.55
C GLU A 70 18.54 -2.63 -4.28
N SER A 71 17.93 -1.60 -3.66
CA SER A 71 18.42 -1.02 -2.40
C SER A 71 18.37 -2.03 -1.24
N ILE A 72 17.36 -2.90 -1.19
CA ILE A 72 17.32 -4.02 -0.22
C ILE A 72 18.42 -5.01 -0.55
N ARG A 73 18.56 -5.40 -1.81
CA ARG A 73 19.55 -6.39 -2.26
C ARG A 73 20.98 -6.02 -1.86
N ILE A 74 21.34 -4.74 -1.94
CA ILE A 74 22.70 -4.26 -1.59
C ILE A 74 22.85 -3.82 -0.12
N GLY A 75 21.76 -3.85 0.67
CA GLY A 75 21.78 -3.57 2.11
C GLY A 75 21.61 -2.10 2.51
N ASP A 76 21.27 -1.20 1.59
CA ASP A 76 20.94 0.21 1.90
C ASP A 76 19.58 0.34 2.59
N VAL A 77 18.65 -0.58 2.29
CA VAL A 77 17.36 -0.77 2.93
C VAL A 77 17.35 -2.14 3.60
N THR A 78 16.83 -2.22 4.83
CA THR A 78 16.80 -3.48 5.59
C THR A 78 15.57 -4.31 5.31
N VAL A 79 14.39 -3.68 5.30
CA VAL A 79 13.10 -4.35 5.12
C VAL A 79 12.19 -3.54 4.21
N SER A 80 11.31 -4.20 3.47
CA SER A 80 10.14 -3.60 2.83
C SER A 80 8.90 -4.36 3.26
N HIS A 81 7.87 -3.63 3.61
CA HIS A 81 6.62 -4.17 4.14
C HIS A 81 5.47 -4.13 3.13
N GLU A 82 5.63 -3.41 2.05
CA GLU A 82 4.72 -3.40 0.91
C GLU A 82 5.46 -3.74 -0.38
N VAL A 83 5.43 -5.00 -0.76
CA VAL A 83 5.90 -5.49 -2.05
C VAL A 83 4.69 -5.84 -2.91
N TRP A 84 4.53 -5.12 -4.00
CA TRP A 84 3.46 -5.27 -4.98
C TRP A 84 3.96 -6.11 -6.15
N GLU A 85 4.12 -7.42 -5.92
CA GLU A 85 4.68 -8.34 -6.93
C GLU A 85 3.87 -8.36 -8.23
N SER A 86 2.55 -8.21 -8.14
CA SER A 86 1.67 -8.19 -9.31
C SER A 86 1.89 -6.98 -10.20
N ALA A 87 2.27 -5.82 -9.63
CA ALA A 87 2.53 -4.59 -10.37
C ALA A 87 3.99 -4.47 -10.82
N PHE A 88 4.92 -4.74 -9.90
CA PHE A 88 6.37 -4.53 -10.10
C PHE A 88 7.13 -5.84 -10.27
N GLY A 89 6.44 -6.92 -10.65
CA GLY A 89 6.93 -8.30 -10.62
C GLY A 89 8.35 -8.50 -11.08
N LYS A 90 8.72 -7.91 -12.22
CA LYS A 90 10.09 -8.08 -12.76
C LYS A 90 11.17 -7.42 -11.93
N SER A 91 10.91 -6.27 -11.31
CA SER A 91 11.89 -5.58 -10.46
C SER A 91 12.19 -6.41 -9.21
N PHE A 92 11.14 -6.92 -8.56
CA PHE A 92 11.24 -7.76 -7.38
C PHE A 92 11.89 -9.12 -7.70
N THR A 93 11.37 -9.86 -8.69
CA THR A 93 11.89 -11.17 -9.07
C THR A 93 13.33 -11.09 -9.59
N THR A 94 13.67 -10.04 -10.36
CA THR A 94 15.05 -9.81 -10.79
C THR A 94 16.00 -9.59 -9.61
N ALA A 95 15.57 -8.86 -8.57
CA ALA A 95 16.38 -8.67 -7.37
C ALA A 95 16.54 -9.97 -6.58
N LEU A 96 15.48 -10.78 -6.46
CA LEU A 96 15.54 -12.12 -5.86
C LEU A 96 16.55 -13.02 -6.58
N ASP A 97 16.50 -13.09 -7.90
CA ASP A 97 17.38 -13.93 -8.71
C ASP A 97 18.86 -13.56 -8.57
N LYS A 98 19.16 -12.28 -8.33
CA LYS A 98 20.52 -11.78 -8.10
C LYS A 98 21.06 -12.13 -6.70
N GLY A 99 20.20 -12.54 -5.75
CA GLY A 99 20.56 -12.79 -4.35
C GLY A 99 20.75 -11.50 -3.55
N GLY A 100 20.86 -11.63 -2.22
CA GLY A 100 20.99 -10.51 -1.28
C GLY A 100 19.64 -9.97 -0.77
N LEU A 101 18.54 -10.28 -1.44
CA LEU A 101 17.16 -10.00 -1.03
C LEU A 101 16.43 -11.34 -0.79
N LEU A 102 15.60 -11.40 0.25
CA LEU A 102 14.77 -12.55 0.56
C LEU A 102 13.29 -12.16 0.51
N ASP A 103 12.46 -13.01 -0.10
CA ASP A 103 11.00 -12.97 0.07
C ASP A 103 10.66 -13.36 1.52
N TRP A 104 10.03 -12.43 2.25
CA TRP A 104 9.72 -12.62 3.67
C TRP A 104 8.28 -13.06 3.90
N GLY A 105 7.55 -13.36 2.83
CA GLY A 105 6.18 -13.89 2.84
C GLY A 105 5.11 -12.82 2.76
N ASP A 106 3.88 -13.28 2.72
CA ASP A 106 2.70 -12.49 2.43
C ASP A 106 2.11 -11.86 3.70
N HIS A 107 1.34 -10.78 3.50
CA HIS A 107 0.28 -10.35 4.40
C HIS A 107 -1.02 -11.11 4.09
N GLU A 108 -2.02 -10.99 4.96
CA GLU A 108 -3.39 -11.45 4.65
C GLU A 108 -4.07 -10.61 3.57
N ALA A 109 -3.60 -9.39 3.37
CA ALA A 109 -4.16 -8.45 2.42
C ALA A 109 -3.97 -8.92 0.98
N ARG A 110 -5.10 -9.06 0.27
CA ARG A 110 -5.08 -9.29 -1.18
C ARG A 110 -4.82 -8.00 -1.91
N THR A 111 -4.16 -8.11 -3.05
CA THR A 111 -3.85 -6.98 -3.93
C THR A 111 -4.59 -7.07 -5.24
N LEU A 112 -5.09 -5.95 -5.71
CA LEU A 112 -5.52 -5.69 -7.07
C LEU A 112 -5.19 -4.23 -7.37
N GLU A 113 -4.64 -3.97 -8.54
CA GLU A 113 -4.31 -2.63 -9.02
C GLU A 113 -4.80 -2.51 -10.45
N ASP A 114 -5.72 -1.60 -10.72
CA ASP A 114 -6.18 -1.34 -12.09
C ASP A 114 -6.92 0.00 -12.18
N MET A 115 -7.37 0.32 -13.39
CA MET A 115 -8.27 1.44 -13.63
C MET A 115 -9.65 1.12 -13.10
N GLY A 116 -10.29 2.13 -12.52
CA GLY A 116 -11.64 2.00 -12.00
C GLY A 116 -12.33 3.36 -11.87
N TYR A 117 -13.51 3.36 -11.29
CA TYR A 117 -14.35 4.53 -11.16
C TYR A 117 -15.14 4.54 -9.85
N PRO A 118 -15.50 5.71 -9.30
CA PRO A 118 -16.36 5.79 -8.13
C PRO A 118 -17.80 5.40 -8.52
N ASN A 119 -18.51 4.71 -7.62
CA ASN A 119 -19.83 4.11 -7.90
C ASN A 119 -20.86 5.12 -8.39
N TRP A 120 -20.77 6.40 -7.98
CA TRP A 120 -21.66 7.45 -8.46
C TRP A 120 -21.60 7.68 -9.99
N VAL A 121 -20.53 7.26 -10.66
CA VAL A 121 -20.44 7.28 -12.14
C VAL A 121 -21.49 6.33 -12.75
N ALA A 122 -21.61 5.13 -12.20
CA ALA A 122 -22.64 4.18 -12.60
C ALA A 122 -24.04 4.64 -12.19
N ASP A 123 -24.21 5.14 -10.97
CA ASP A 123 -25.48 5.63 -10.43
C ASP A 123 -26.06 6.78 -11.27
N LYS A 124 -25.21 7.65 -11.80
CA LYS A 124 -25.58 8.74 -12.69
C LYS A 124 -25.72 8.32 -14.16
N GLY A 125 -25.41 7.06 -14.49
CA GLY A 125 -25.49 6.55 -15.85
C GLY A 125 -24.51 7.22 -16.83
N LEU A 126 -23.35 7.69 -16.37
CA LEU A 126 -22.39 8.44 -17.20
C LEU A 126 -21.70 7.56 -18.24
N CYS A 127 -21.59 6.25 -17.99
CA CYS A 127 -21.07 5.26 -18.92
C CYS A 127 -21.82 3.93 -18.76
N PRO A 128 -23.01 3.78 -19.39
CA PRO A 128 -23.78 2.56 -19.31
C PRO A 128 -23.00 1.35 -19.82
N GLY A 129 -23.03 0.27 -19.06
CA GLY A 129 -22.31 -0.97 -19.37
C GLY A 129 -21.06 -1.21 -18.51
N LEU A 130 -20.53 -0.17 -17.81
CA LEU A 130 -19.51 -0.40 -16.80
C LEU A 130 -20.06 -1.33 -15.69
N PRO A 131 -19.26 -2.25 -15.12
CA PRO A 131 -17.78 -2.33 -15.22
C PRO A 131 -17.21 -3.04 -16.45
N ASP A 132 -18.01 -3.61 -17.35
CA ASP A 132 -17.46 -4.24 -18.56
C ASP A 132 -16.68 -3.20 -19.40
N TRP A 133 -15.39 -3.47 -19.63
CA TRP A 133 -14.49 -2.58 -20.37
C TRP A 133 -14.99 -2.25 -21.78
N THR A 134 -15.83 -3.11 -22.39
CA THR A 134 -16.37 -2.85 -23.73
C THR A 134 -17.28 -1.63 -23.77
N ALA A 135 -17.82 -1.20 -22.62
CA ALA A 135 -18.56 0.07 -22.49
C ALA A 135 -17.71 1.29 -22.89
N LEU A 136 -16.38 1.21 -22.70
CA LEU A 136 -15.44 2.27 -23.07
C LEU A 136 -15.35 2.49 -24.58
N LYS A 137 -15.82 1.57 -25.41
CA LYS A 137 -15.91 1.73 -26.87
C LYS A 137 -17.05 2.66 -27.32
N ASN A 138 -17.90 3.05 -26.40
CA ASN A 138 -19.01 3.98 -26.69
C ASN A 138 -18.50 5.43 -26.66
N PRO A 139 -18.56 6.18 -27.77
CA PRO A 139 -18.14 7.59 -27.80
C PRO A 139 -18.93 8.48 -26.83
N ASP A 140 -20.20 8.17 -26.56
CA ASP A 140 -21.00 8.96 -25.62
C ASP A 140 -20.57 8.72 -24.16
N CYS A 141 -20.01 7.55 -23.85
CA CYS A 141 -19.34 7.33 -22.59
C CYS A 141 -18.11 8.26 -22.48
N ALA A 142 -17.19 8.19 -23.44
CA ALA A 142 -15.94 8.97 -23.41
C ALA A 142 -16.17 10.48 -23.23
N LYS A 143 -17.21 11.05 -23.88
CA LYS A 143 -17.56 12.46 -23.74
C LYS A 143 -17.84 12.90 -22.31
N ASN A 144 -18.44 12.03 -21.49
CA ASN A 144 -18.74 12.35 -20.08
C ASN A 144 -17.49 12.39 -19.19
N PHE A 145 -16.34 11.96 -19.71
CA PHE A 145 -15.05 11.89 -18.99
C PHE A 145 -14.02 12.89 -19.53
N THR A 146 -14.43 13.80 -20.39
CA THR A 146 -13.54 14.85 -20.91
C THR A 146 -13.20 15.87 -19.84
N THR A 147 -12.01 16.44 -19.94
CA THR A 147 -11.50 17.51 -19.07
C THR A 147 -10.99 18.64 -19.92
N PRO A 148 -10.80 19.87 -19.38
CA PRO A 148 -10.31 21.01 -20.17
C PRO A 148 -8.99 20.77 -20.89
N ASP A 149 -8.17 19.85 -20.40
CA ASP A 149 -6.87 19.48 -20.99
C ASP A 149 -6.94 18.20 -21.85
N SER A 150 -8.13 17.65 -22.07
CA SER A 150 -8.33 16.48 -22.93
C SER A 150 -7.98 16.78 -24.39
N PRO A 151 -7.07 16.05 -25.02
CA PRO A 151 -6.77 16.23 -26.44
C PRO A 151 -7.96 15.75 -27.28
N ASP A 152 -8.32 16.54 -28.29
CA ASP A 152 -9.35 16.16 -29.30
C ASP A 152 -10.69 15.71 -28.73
N GLY A 153 -11.03 16.16 -27.49
CA GLY A 153 -12.27 15.77 -26.83
C GLY A 153 -12.32 14.33 -26.32
N LYS A 154 -11.20 13.65 -26.18
CA LYS A 154 -11.11 12.31 -25.65
C LYS A 154 -11.45 12.26 -24.17
N GLY A 155 -12.03 11.16 -23.72
CA GLY A 155 -12.18 10.87 -22.29
C GLY A 155 -10.83 10.65 -21.63
N ARG A 156 -10.67 11.14 -20.40
CA ARG A 156 -9.44 10.99 -19.64
C ARG A 156 -9.48 9.78 -18.71
N MET A 157 -8.41 8.98 -18.73
CA MET A 157 -8.05 8.03 -17.70
C MET A 157 -6.85 8.60 -16.93
N LEU A 158 -6.96 8.80 -15.62
CA LEU A 158 -5.88 9.33 -14.79
C LEU A 158 -5.11 8.19 -14.14
N GLU A 159 -3.90 7.94 -14.64
CA GLU A 159 -2.96 6.94 -14.12
C GLU A 159 -2.20 7.52 -12.93
N GLY A 160 -1.61 6.65 -12.10
CA GLY A 160 -0.65 7.05 -11.07
C GLY A 160 0.63 7.65 -11.65
N PRO A 161 1.63 7.97 -10.80
CA PRO A 161 2.95 8.36 -11.28
C PRO A 161 3.53 7.36 -12.27
N GLN A 162 4.10 7.85 -13.38
CA GLN A 162 4.68 6.97 -14.41
C GLN A 162 5.74 6.01 -13.86
N SER A 163 6.43 6.36 -12.77
CA SER A 163 7.39 5.47 -12.10
C SER A 163 6.77 4.22 -11.48
N TRP A 164 5.43 4.15 -11.33
CA TRP A 164 4.77 2.97 -10.77
C TRP A 164 4.70 1.83 -11.79
N HIS A 165 4.12 2.07 -12.97
CA HIS A 165 3.82 1.04 -13.96
C HIS A 165 4.38 1.33 -15.35
N GLY A 166 5.14 2.42 -15.53
CA GLY A 166 5.61 2.83 -16.86
C GLY A 166 4.44 3.14 -17.79
N ASP A 167 4.47 2.53 -18.98
CA ASP A 167 3.46 2.74 -20.01
C ASP A 167 2.43 1.59 -20.10
N LEU A 168 2.26 0.79 -19.04
CA LEU A 168 1.39 -0.39 -19.04
C LEU A 168 -0.07 -0.04 -19.40
N ILE A 169 -0.64 1.00 -18.78
CA ILE A 169 -2.02 1.41 -19.03
C ILE A 169 -2.19 2.06 -20.41
N PRO A 170 -1.32 3.00 -20.87
CA PRO A 170 -1.34 3.46 -22.25
C PRO A 170 -1.28 2.35 -23.27
N GLN A 171 -0.40 1.37 -23.12
CA GLN A 171 -0.29 0.22 -24.01
C GLN A 171 -1.57 -0.63 -24.03
N ARG A 172 -2.23 -0.83 -22.88
CA ARG A 172 -3.52 -1.52 -22.80
C ARG A 172 -4.62 -0.76 -23.54
N VAL A 173 -4.71 0.55 -23.34
CA VAL A 173 -5.68 1.41 -24.04
C VAL A 173 -5.53 1.27 -25.57
N ASP A 174 -4.31 1.29 -26.05
CA ASP A 174 -4.02 1.12 -27.49
C ASP A 174 -4.32 -0.31 -27.96
N ALA A 175 -3.89 -1.33 -27.21
CA ALA A 175 -4.10 -2.74 -27.57
C ALA A 175 -5.59 -3.13 -27.62
N LEU A 176 -6.43 -2.51 -26.76
CA LEU A 176 -7.88 -2.70 -26.76
C LEU A 176 -8.62 -1.87 -27.81
N GLY A 177 -7.91 -1.04 -28.59
CA GLY A 177 -8.47 -0.17 -29.62
C GLY A 177 -9.29 1.00 -29.02
N LEU A 178 -8.91 1.48 -27.86
CA LEU A 178 -9.57 2.59 -27.15
C LEU A 178 -8.91 3.95 -27.40
N GLY A 179 -7.70 3.99 -28.00
CA GLY A 179 -6.87 5.20 -28.14
C GLY A 179 -7.48 6.34 -28.94
N ASP A 180 -8.50 6.06 -29.80
CA ASP A 180 -9.24 7.12 -30.51
C ASP A 180 -10.22 7.87 -29.62
N LEU A 181 -10.72 7.22 -28.54
CA LEU A 181 -11.74 7.76 -27.63
C LEU A 181 -11.16 8.19 -26.28
N TRP A 182 -10.07 7.58 -25.85
CA TRP A 182 -9.49 7.76 -24.53
C TRP A 182 -8.02 8.13 -24.61
N TRP A 183 -7.56 8.87 -23.60
CA TRP A 183 -6.15 9.16 -23.39
C TRP A 183 -5.79 8.97 -21.93
N VAL A 184 -4.55 8.58 -21.69
CA VAL A 184 -4.03 8.35 -20.35
C VAL A 184 -3.16 9.53 -19.97
N LYS A 185 -3.46 10.11 -18.80
CA LYS A 185 -2.66 11.17 -18.17
C LYS A 185 -2.06 10.62 -16.90
N PHE A 186 -0.77 10.87 -16.70
CA PHE A 186 -0.11 10.50 -15.45
C PHE A 186 -0.31 11.59 -14.39
N ALA A 187 -0.68 11.17 -13.18
CA ALA A 187 -0.69 11.99 -11.99
C ALA A 187 0.72 12.12 -11.40
N GLY A 188 0.96 13.20 -10.64
CA GLY A 188 2.24 13.38 -9.96
C GLY A 188 2.36 12.64 -8.63
N SER A 189 1.23 12.20 -8.05
CA SER A 189 1.17 11.53 -6.75
C SER A 189 -0.17 10.83 -6.57
N ALA A 190 -0.28 9.97 -5.54
CA ALA A 190 -1.56 9.40 -5.09
C ALA A 190 -2.58 10.48 -4.72
N ASP A 191 -2.16 11.55 -4.03
CA ASP A 191 -3.05 12.65 -3.65
C ASP A 191 -3.75 13.29 -4.85
N ALA A 192 -3.09 13.33 -6.02
CA ALA A 192 -3.68 13.86 -7.24
C ALA A 192 -4.82 12.97 -7.76
N LEU A 193 -4.76 11.64 -7.55
CA LEU A 193 -5.85 10.72 -7.86
C LEU A 193 -7.05 10.98 -6.96
N TRP A 194 -6.82 11.21 -5.66
CA TRP A 194 -7.89 11.51 -4.70
C TRP A 194 -8.52 12.88 -4.92
N ALA A 195 -7.71 13.87 -5.27
CA ALA A 195 -8.20 15.19 -5.64
C ALA A 195 -9.08 15.14 -6.90
N GLU A 196 -8.75 14.27 -7.85
CA GLU A 196 -9.54 14.06 -9.06
C GLU A 196 -10.93 13.51 -8.75
N LEU A 197 -11.05 12.52 -7.84
CA LEU A 197 -12.35 12.00 -7.43
C LEU A 197 -13.28 13.10 -6.93
N SER A 198 -12.76 13.94 -6.03
CA SER A 198 -13.50 15.06 -5.45
C SER A 198 -13.86 16.15 -6.48
N ALA A 199 -12.96 16.44 -7.40
CA ALA A 199 -13.17 17.44 -8.45
C ALA A 199 -14.24 16.97 -9.45
N ALA A 200 -14.13 15.74 -9.93
CA ALA A 200 -15.06 15.16 -10.89
C ALA A 200 -16.49 15.07 -10.33
N GLU A 201 -16.63 14.67 -9.07
CA GLU A 201 -17.93 14.61 -8.39
C GLU A 201 -18.59 15.99 -8.31
N LYS A 202 -17.82 17.00 -7.90
CA LYS A 202 -18.29 18.41 -7.81
C LYS A 202 -18.67 18.99 -9.16
N GLU A 203 -17.94 18.63 -10.21
CA GLU A 203 -18.19 19.08 -11.59
C GLU A 203 -19.30 18.27 -12.27
N GLY A 204 -19.69 17.13 -11.72
CA GLY A 204 -20.72 16.25 -12.26
C GLY A 204 -20.30 15.46 -13.49
N ARG A 205 -18.99 15.40 -13.80
CA ARG A 205 -18.41 14.61 -14.90
C ARG A 205 -17.97 13.24 -14.43
N GLY A 206 -17.85 12.31 -15.36
CA GLY A 206 -17.25 11.01 -15.08
C GLY A 206 -15.74 11.13 -14.80
N THR A 207 -15.23 10.14 -14.08
CA THR A 207 -13.78 9.96 -13.91
C THR A 207 -13.42 8.49 -13.84
N ILE A 208 -12.32 8.12 -14.48
CA ILE A 208 -11.65 6.83 -14.37
C ILE A 208 -10.25 7.14 -13.87
N ILE A 209 -9.87 6.53 -12.75
CA ILE A 209 -8.55 6.67 -12.17
C ILE A 209 -7.91 5.31 -11.93
N PHE A 210 -6.60 5.27 -11.91
CA PHE A 210 -5.85 4.16 -11.32
C PHE A 210 -6.12 4.10 -9.82
N ASN A 211 -6.35 2.90 -9.33
CA ASN A 211 -6.57 2.64 -7.92
C ASN A 211 -6.07 1.25 -7.55
N TRP A 212 -6.02 0.97 -6.26
CA TRP A 212 -5.58 -0.32 -5.74
C TRP A 212 -6.34 -0.71 -4.48
N THR A 213 -6.32 -1.98 -4.15
CA THR A 213 -6.67 -2.54 -2.85
C THR A 213 -5.47 -3.31 -2.30
N PRO A 214 -5.10 -3.18 -1.01
CA PRO A 214 -5.79 -2.47 0.07
C PRO A 214 -5.60 -0.95 0.03
N ASN A 215 -6.70 -0.20 0.16
CA ASN A 215 -6.70 1.26 0.22
C ASN A 215 -7.92 1.77 1.01
N PHE A 216 -7.96 3.07 1.34
CA PHE A 216 -9.13 3.69 1.99
C PHE A 216 -10.38 3.64 1.11
N THR A 217 -10.23 3.55 -0.20
CA THR A 217 -11.34 3.46 -1.18
C THR A 217 -12.09 2.13 -1.13
N ASP A 218 -11.55 1.09 -0.51
CA ASP A 218 -12.21 -0.23 -0.39
C ASP A 218 -13.58 -0.14 0.30
N GLY A 219 -13.75 0.82 1.22
CA GLY A 219 -15.03 1.12 1.88
C GLY A 219 -15.80 2.31 1.32
N ALA A 220 -15.28 3.01 0.32
CA ALA A 220 -15.79 4.29 -0.15
C ALA A 220 -16.62 4.23 -1.45
N GLY A 221 -16.95 3.03 -1.94
CA GLY A 221 -17.77 2.87 -3.14
C GLY A 221 -16.98 3.13 -4.43
N PHE A 222 -15.97 2.31 -4.68
CA PHE A 222 -15.16 2.31 -5.89
C PHE A 222 -15.26 0.94 -6.59
N THR A 223 -15.32 0.93 -7.92
CA THR A 223 -15.43 -0.28 -8.73
C THR A 223 -14.32 -0.29 -9.77
N PHE A 224 -13.57 -1.40 -9.83
CA PHE A 224 -12.60 -1.64 -10.91
C PHE A 224 -13.31 -1.99 -12.21
N ILE A 225 -12.68 -1.66 -13.33
CA ILE A 225 -13.16 -2.03 -14.67
C ILE A 225 -12.79 -3.47 -14.94
N ASP A 226 -13.74 -4.27 -15.39
CA ASP A 226 -13.55 -5.67 -15.77
C ASP A 226 -12.86 -5.76 -17.14
N PHE A 227 -11.53 -5.59 -17.15
CA PHE A 227 -10.70 -5.84 -18.33
C PHE A 227 -10.59 -7.34 -18.62
N PRO A 228 -10.14 -7.74 -19.83
CA PRO A 228 -9.88 -9.16 -20.10
C PRO A 228 -8.98 -9.77 -19.01
N PRO A 229 -9.27 -11.01 -18.56
CA PRO A 229 -8.53 -11.61 -17.45
C PRO A 229 -7.01 -11.67 -17.70
N TYR A 230 -6.25 -11.43 -16.64
CA TYR A 230 -4.80 -11.63 -16.70
C TYR A 230 -4.46 -13.11 -16.97
N THR A 231 -3.50 -13.31 -17.85
CA THR A 231 -2.84 -14.61 -18.07
C THR A 231 -1.33 -14.40 -18.10
N ALA A 232 -0.57 -15.34 -17.59
CA ALA A 232 0.90 -15.23 -17.59
C ALA A 232 1.43 -14.97 -19.01
N GLY A 233 2.29 -13.98 -19.14
CA GLY A 233 2.87 -13.59 -20.45
C GLY A 233 1.98 -12.67 -21.29
N CYS A 234 0.80 -12.23 -20.83
CA CYS A 234 -0.08 -11.37 -21.64
C CYS A 234 0.40 -9.91 -21.74
N ARG A 235 1.29 -9.47 -20.85
CA ARG A 235 1.82 -8.10 -20.86
C ARG A 235 2.83 -7.91 -21.99
N PRO A 236 2.95 -6.69 -22.59
CA PRO A 236 3.91 -6.43 -23.67
C PRO A 236 5.37 -6.71 -23.28
N GLU A 237 5.73 -6.45 -22.04
CA GLU A 237 7.07 -6.71 -21.47
C GLU A 237 7.41 -8.22 -21.43
N ASP A 238 6.40 -9.08 -21.48
CA ASP A 238 6.54 -10.54 -21.57
C ASP A 238 6.35 -11.06 -23.00
N GLY A 239 6.14 -10.16 -23.99
CA GLY A 239 5.88 -10.50 -25.37
C GLY A 239 4.41 -10.74 -25.71
N GLY A 240 3.50 -10.45 -24.78
CA GLY A 240 2.05 -10.55 -24.97
C GLY A 240 1.44 -9.38 -25.75
N ASP A 241 0.14 -9.47 -26.01
CA ASP A 241 -0.60 -8.46 -26.78
C ASP A 241 -1.07 -7.24 -25.98
N GLY A 242 -0.86 -7.25 -24.67
CA GLY A 242 -1.15 -6.12 -23.76
C GLY A 242 -2.63 -5.88 -23.46
N LYS A 243 -3.53 -6.77 -23.84
CA LYS A 243 -4.98 -6.56 -23.66
C LYS A 243 -5.51 -6.90 -22.28
N CYS A 244 -4.75 -7.66 -21.50
CA CYS A 244 -5.20 -8.15 -20.18
C CYS A 244 -5.24 -7.07 -19.10
N GLY A 245 -6.13 -7.26 -18.13
CA GLY A 245 -6.17 -6.54 -16.88
C GLY A 245 -4.98 -6.88 -15.98
N SER A 246 -5.01 -6.37 -14.76
CA SER A 246 -3.97 -6.64 -13.78
C SER A 246 -4.21 -7.97 -13.05
N PRO A 247 -3.15 -8.69 -12.66
CA PRO A 247 -3.30 -9.87 -11.80
C PRO A 247 -3.69 -9.44 -10.39
N ASP A 248 -4.44 -10.29 -9.72
CA ASP A 248 -4.60 -10.23 -8.28
C ASP A 248 -3.49 -11.03 -7.57
N GLY A 249 -3.25 -10.73 -6.30
CA GLY A 249 -2.22 -11.39 -5.52
C GLY A 249 -2.36 -11.12 -4.03
N TYR A 250 -1.24 -11.20 -3.33
CA TYR A 250 -1.11 -10.81 -1.94
C TYR A 250 0.00 -9.77 -1.79
N LEU A 251 -0.21 -8.83 -0.87
CA LEU A 251 0.83 -7.90 -0.49
C LEU A 251 1.94 -8.65 0.25
N LYS A 252 3.21 -8.43 -0.14
CA LYS A 252 4.34 -9.18 0.39
C LYS A 252 5.29 -8.32 1.22
N LYS A 253 6.20 -9.01 1.89
CA LYS A 253 7.34 -8.43 2.62
C LYS A 253 8.64 -8.91 2.00
N ALA A 254 9.66 -8.09 2.04
CA ALA A 254 11.00 -8.41 1.62
C ALA A 254 12.03 -7.90 2.64
N VAL A 255 13.17 -8.58 2.73
CA VAL A 255 14.26 -8.19 3.63
C VAL A 255 15.62 -8.41 2.97
N HIS A 256 16.62 -7.64 3.41
CA HIS A 256 18.01 -7.94 3.12
C HIS A 256 18.42 -9.26 3.79
N GLU A 257 19.24 -10.08 3.13
CA GLU A 257 19.61 -11.43 3.58
C GLU A 257 20.34 -11.48 4.94
N ASP A 258 20.94 -10.37 5.36
CA ASP A 258 21.59 -10.28 6.67
C ASP A 258 20.64 -9.85 7.80
N PHE A 259 19.41 -9.42 7.49
CA PHE A 259 18.49 -8.96 8.53
C PHE A 259 18.23 -10.02 9.60
N PRO A 260 17.90 -11.28 9.29
CA PRO A 260 17.70 -12.31 10.31
C PRO A 260 18.97 -12.68 11.08
N LYS A 261 20.16 -12.34 10.57
CA LYS A 261 21.43 -12.56 11.27
C LYS A 261 21.79 -11.41 12.21
N THR A 262 21.47 -10.18 11.82
CA THR A 262 21.84 -8.96 12.55
C THR A 262 20.77 -8.53 13.54
N HIS A 263 19.49 -8.87 13.28
CA HIS A 263 18.32 -8.52 14.08
C HIS A 263 17.38 -9.74 14.21
N PRO A 264 17.79 -10.84 14.88
CA PRO A 264 17.05 -12.09 14.88
C PRO A 264 15.65 -11.98 15.48
N ASP A 265 15.48 -11.24 16.60
CA ASP A 265 14.18 -11.08 17.25
C ASP A 265 13.25 -10.18 16.44
N ALA A 266 13.77 -9.08 15.89
CA ALA A 266 13.02 -8.20 14.99
C ALA A 266 12.60 -8.92 13.70
N ALA A 267 13.48 -9.75 13.13
CA ALA A 267 13.18 -10.55 11.95
C ALA A 267 12.11 -11.60 12.24
N ALA A 268 12.16 -12.25 13.41
CA ALA A 268 11.13 -13.20 13.83
C ALA A 268 9.77 -12.51 14.01
N ALA A 269 9.74 -11.33 14.64
CA ALA A 269 8.54 -10.50 14.76
C ALA A 269 8.02 -10.07 13.38
N PHE A 270 8.89 -9.56 12.49
CA PHE A 270 8.50 -9.14 11.15
C PHE A 270 7.95 -10.28 10.30
N LYS A 271 8.45 -11.51 10.49
CA LYS A 271 7.89 -12.70 9.81
C LYS A 271 6.44 -12.95 10.19
N LYS A 272 6.07 -12.71 11.45
CA LYS A 272 4.71 -12.87 11.96
C LYS A 272 3.80 -11.68 11.63
N MET A 273 4.35 -10.49 11.37
CA MET A 273 3.53 -9.32 11.01
C MET A 273 2.74 -9.62 9.75
N SER A 274 1.42 -9.58 9.89
CA SER A 274 0.49 -9.73 8.78
C SER A 274 -0.70 -8.80 9.02
N PHE A 275 -1.01 -7.99 8.02
CA PHE A 275 -2.10 -7.03 8.06
C PHE A 275 -3.17 -7.44 7.04
N SER A 276 -4.45 -7.30 7.43
CA SER A 276 -5.58 -7.51 6.54
C SER A 276 -5.82 -6.29 5.64
N THR A 277 -6.57 -6.48 4.56
CA THR A 277 -7.03 -5.40 3.67
C THR A 277 -7.69 -4.27 4.46
N SER A 278 -8.58 -4.61 5.40
CA SER A 278 -9.28 -3.60 6.22
C SER A 278 -8.36 -2.83 7.17
N GLN A 279 -7.33 -3.46 7.72
CA GLN A 279 -6.36 -2.77 8.58
C GLN A 279 -5.52 -1.77 7.79
N ILE A 280 -5.05 -2.15 6.60
CA ILE A 280 -4.27 -1.26 5.73
C ILE A 280 -5.13 -0.12 5.21
N GLY A 281 -6.36 -0.40 4.77
CA GLY A 281 -7.32 0.63 4.36
C GLY A 281 -7.64 1.62 5.49
N ALA A 282 -7.78 1.13 6.73
CA ALA A 282 -7.97 2.00 7.89
C ALA A 282 -6.74 2.89 8.19
N MET A 283 -5.52 2.38 8.02
CA MET A 283 -4.29 3.20 8.13
C MET A 283 -4.29 4.32 7.08
N ALA A 284 -4.60 4.00 5.83
CA ALA A 284 -4.69 4.99 4.75
C ALA A 284 -5.77 6.06 5.04
N ALA A 285 -6.94 5.66 5.54
CA ALA A 285 -8.04 6.56 5.84
C ALA A 285 -7.69 7.64 6.88
N LEU A 286 -6.85 7.34 7.87
CA LEU A 286 -6.38 8.33 8.85
C LEU A 286 -5.66 9.51 8.19
N VAL A 287 -5.00 9.29 7.07
CA VAL A 287 -4.32 10.35 6.32
C VAL A 287 -5.20 10.89 5.20
N ASP A 288 -5.73 10.02 4.35
CA ASP A 288 -6.42 10.43 3.12
C ASP A 288 -7.81 11.01 3.38
N VAL A 289 -8.48 10.59 4.48
CA VAL A 289 -9.80 11.08 4.89
C VAL A 289 -9.69 12.03 6.09
N ASP A 290 -9.07 11.58 7.19
CA ASP A 290 -9.01 12.33 8.45
C ASP A 290 -7.92 13.41 8.47
N LYS A 291 -7.06 13.47 7.44
CA LYS A 291 -6.02 14.48 7.23
C LYS A 291 -4.96 14.53 8.32
N MET A 292 -4.70 13.41 8.97
CA MET A 292 -3.60 13.29 9.94
C MET A 292 -2.24 13.28 9.23
N THR A 293 -1.16 13.61 9.97
CA THR A 293 0.19 13.31 9.49
C THR A 293 0.41 11.78 9.52
N HIS A 294 1.31 11.28 8.69
CA HIS A 294 1.60 9.83 8.64
C HIS A 294 2.10 9.30 9.99
N GLU A 295 2.97 10.07 10.69
CA GLU A 295 3.47 9.70 12.00
C GLU A 295 2.37 9.67 13.06
N ASP A 296 1.46 10.66 13.06
CA ASP A 296 0.37 10.70 14.04
C ASP A 296 -0.67 9.62 13.76
N ALA A 297 -0.94 9.33 12.48
CA ALA A 297 -1.76 8.19 12.07
C ALA A 297 -1.19 6.86 12.56
N ALA A 298 0.12 6.65 12.42
CA ALA A 298 0.79 5.45 12.89
C ALA A 298 0.75 5.34 14.43
N LYS A 299 1.02 6.42 15.16
CA LYS A 299 0.92 6.45 16.62
C LYS A 299 -0.50 6.12 17.09
N LYS A 300 -1.51 6.71 16.43
CA LYS A 300 -2.91 6.42 16.71
C LYS A 300 -3.23 4.96 16.47
N TRP A 301 -2.83 4.43 15.30
CA TRP A 301 -3.09 3.03 14.97
C TRP A 301 -2.45 2.08 15.99
N LEU A 302 -1.19 2.32 16.38
CA LEU A 302 -0.49 1.52 17.39
C LEU A 302 -1.19 1.56 18.75
N ALA A 303 -1.69 2.72 19.17
CA ALA A 303 -2.42 2.88 20.43
C ALA A 303 -3.76 2.13 20.40
N ASP A 304 -4.51 2.23 19.30
CA ASP A 304 -5.83 1.65 19.16
C ASP A 304 -5.81 0.13 18.92
N ASN A 305 -4.67 -0.42 18.44
CA ASN A 305 -4.52 -1.82 18.05
C ASN A 305 -3.42 -2.57 18.82
N GLU A 306 -3.24 -2.20 20.09
CA GLU A 306 -2.16 -2.74 20.92
C GLU A 306 -2.18 -4.28 21.03
N SER A 307 -3.36 -4.88 21.15
CA SER A 307 -3.52 -6.33 21.20
C SER A 307 -3.12 -7.03 19.88
N VAL A 308 -3.30 -6.36 18.74
CA VAL A 308 -2.95 -6.89 17.42
C VAL A 308 -1.44 -6.95 17.27
N TRP A 309 -0.75 -5.81 17.41
CA TRP A 309 0.68 -5.79 17.13
C TRP A 309 1.52 -6.47 18.21
N LYS A 310 1.08 -6.47 19.48
CA LYS A 310 1.78 -7.25 20.54
C LYS A 310 1.75 -8.76 20.29
N ALA A 311 0.74 -9.27 19.57
CA ALA A 311 0.71 -10.68 19.20
C ALA A 311 1.86 -11.07 18.25
N PHE A 312 2.43 -10.14 17.50
CA PHE A 312 3.58 -10.39 16.63
C PHE A 312 4.89 -10.60 17.41
N LEU A 313 4.94 -10.14 18.67
CA LEU A 313 6.13 -10.20 19.53
C LEU A 313 6.24 -11.51 20.35
N ASN A 314 5.18 -12.35 20.38
CA ASN A 314 5.09 -13.56 21.19
C ASN A 314 5.42 -14.83 20.43
#